data_022eb412415fe6366f6b0d48ddfaaece
#
_entry.id   022eb412415fe6366f6b0d48ddfaaece
#
_cell.length_a   1.000
_cell.length_b   1.000
_cell.length_c   1.000
_cell.angle_alpha   90.00
_cell.angle_beta   90.00
_cell.angle_gamma   90.00
#
_symmetry.space_group_name_H-M   'P 1'
#
loop_
_entity.id
_entity.type
_entity.pdbx_description
1 polymer ?
#
loop_
_entity_poly.entity_id
_entity_poly.type
_entity_poly.pdbx_seq_one_letter_code
_entity_poly.pdbx_strand_id
1 'polypeptide(L)'
;MKFQFIAKHRGIWPVAWMCGALGVSRSGFHAWLIRPPSQRARDDEVIGAKVRASHVGSYRTYGARRVWHDLLADGVSCGLHRIERLIRAQGLRARPRRRGLPKDHGDRSVIAGNVLDRQFTADRPNQKWVADFTYIWTAEGWLYVAAVIDLFSRRVVGWSMSPNMTAQLVTDALIMAIWRRGKPDALLHHSDQGSQYTSEQFQRLMADNGVTCSMIRSGNVWDNAAMESFFSSLKTERIGKKIYRTRAQAKADVFDYIECFYNPTRRHSTLGYLSPIDFEREAGVA
;
A
#
# COMPACT_ATOMS: atom_id res chain seq x y z
N MET A 1 24.75 -30.60 -1.89
CA MET A 1 25.33 -30.51 -0.53
C MET A 1 26.72 -31.13 -0.41
N LYS A 2 26.94 -32.38 -0.79
CA LYS A 2 28.28 -33.07 -0.61
C LYS A 2 29.44 -32.30 -1.24
N PHE A 3 29.34 -31.91 -2.51
CA PHE A 3 30.42 -31.17 -3.21
C PHE A 3 30.66 -29.77 -2.64
N GLN A 4 29.65 -29.08 -2.16
CA GLN A 4 29.80 -27.79 -1.49
C GLN A 4 30.57 -27.92 -0.17
N PHE A 5 30.33 -28.99 0.59
CA PHE A 5 31.09 -29.30 1.80
C PHE A 5 32.55 -29.51 1.49
N ILE A 6 32.88 -30.37 0.47
CA ILE A 6 34.25 -30.63 0.03
C ILE A 6 34.93 -29.33 -0.40
N ALA A 7 34.27 -28.50 -1.21
CA ALA A 7 34.80 -27.22 -1.68
C ALA A 7 35.13 -26.25 -0.52
N LYS A 8 34.28 -26.19 0.49
CA LYS A 8 34.48 -25.37 1.68
C LYS A 8 35.68 -25.81 2.54
N HIS A 9 35.90 -27.11 2.62
CA HIS A 9 36.90 -27.69 3.54
C HIS A 9 38.18 -28.21 2.85
N ARG A 10 38.34 -28.01 1.54
CA ARG A 10 39.50 -28.51 0.75
C ARG A 10 40.84 -27.94 1.17
N GLY A 11 40.88 -26.83 1.91
CA GLY A 11 42.09 -26.26 2.50
C GLY A 11 42.47 -26.90 3.84
N ILE A 12 41.60 -27.70 4.43
CA ILE A 12 41.83 -28.34 5.73
C ILE A 12 42.11 -29.84 5.58
N TRP A 13 41.34 -30.53 4.72
CA TRP A 13 41.46 -31.97 4.48
C TRP A 13 41.67 -32.33 3.03
N PRO A 14 42.39 -33.42 2.74
CA PRO A 14 42.57 -33.90 1.39
C PRO A 14 41.24 -34.21 0.69
N VAL A 15 41.05 -33.69 -0.53
CA VAL A 15 39.82 -33.90 -1.32
C VAL A 15 39.51 -35.39 -1.50
N ALA A 16 40.56 -36.23 -1.69
CA ALA A 16 40.39 -37.65 -1.85
C ALA A 16 39.72 -38.34 -0.66
N TRP A 17 40.11 -37.95 0.56
CA TRP A 17 39.55 -38.47 1.79
C TRP A 17 38.06 -38.06 1.95
N MET A 18 37.78 -36.80 1.72
CA MET A 18 36.41 -36.31 1.81
C MET A 18 35.49 -36.94 0.77
N CYS A 19 36.01 -37.13 -0.46
CA CYS A 19 35.25 -37.84 -1.50
C CYS A 19 34.94 -39.28 -1.11
N GLY A 20 35.93 -40.00 -0.55
CA GLY A 20 35.76 -41.38 -0.06
C GLY A 20 34.73 -41.43 1.08
N ALA A 21 34.89 -40.59 2.11
CA ALA A 21 34.02 -40.56 3.27
C ALA A 21 32.56 -40.19 2.91
N LEU A 22 32.36 -39.33 1.91
CA LEU A 22 31.03 -38.87 1.48
C LEU A 22 30.44 -39.73 0.33
N GLY A 23 31.15 -40.76 -0.15
CA GLY A 23 30.71 -41.64 -1.24
C GLY A 23 30.44 -40.87 -2.54
N VAL A 24 31.38 -40.01 -2.97
CA VAL A 24 31.32 -39.27 -4.24
C VAL A 24 32.66 -39.42 -5.01
N SER A 25 32.59 -39.34 -6.35
CA SER A 25 33.80 -39.46 -7.16
C SER A 25 34.64 -38.18 -7.16
N ARG A 26 35.96 -38.30 -7.15
CA ARG A 26 36.88 -37.16 -7.26
C ARG A 26 36.70 -36.43 -8.59
N SER A 27 36.57 -37.16 -9.69
CA SER A 27 36.35 -36.61 -11.03
C SER A 27 35.04 -35.83 -11.06
N GLY A 28 33.96 -36.35 -10.46
CA GLY A 28 32.68 -35.66 -10.32
C GLY A 28 32.78 -34.35 -9.51
N PHE A 29 33.61 -34.34 -8.45
CA PHE A 29 33.87 -33.13 -7.69
C PHE A 29 34.60 -32.07 -8.52
N HIS A 30 35.66 -32.44 -9.21
CA HIS A 30 36.40 -31.50 -10.07
C HIS A 30 35.55 -30.99 -11.24
N ALA A 31 34.79 -31.86 -11.90
CA ALA A 31 33.85 -31.46 -12.94
C ALA A 31 32.78 -30.50 -12.40
N TRP A 32 32.31 -30.71 -11.16
CA TRP A 32 31.35 -29.80 -10.50
C TRP A 32 31.98 -28.44 -10.20
N LEU A 33 33.27 -28.37 -9.79
CA LEU A 33 33.98 -27.12 -9.50
C LEU A 33 34.10 -26.20 -10.72
N ILE A 34 34.36 -26.77 -11.90
CA ILE A 34 34.57 -26.02 -13.15
C ILE A 34 33.28 -25.85 -13.97
N ARG A 35 32.18 -26.50 -13.52
CA ARG A 35 30.89 -26.40 -14.23
C ARG A 35 30.37 -24.97 -14.20
N PRO A 36 30.09 -24.36 -15.37
CA PRO A 36 29.48 -23.05 -15.42
C PRO A 36 28.07 -23.08 -14.77
N PRO A 37 27.58 -21.96 -14.22
CA PRO A 37 26.22 -21.87 -13.71
C PRO A 37 25.22 -22.33 -14.77
N SER A 38 24.19 -23.10 -14.34
CA SER A 38 23.12 -23.53 -15.24
C SER A 38 22.38 -22.34 -15.82
N GLN A 39 21.72 -22.50 -16.96
CA GLN A 39 20.88 -21.44 -17.53
C GLN A 39 19.87 -20.92 -16.52
N ARG A 40 19.24 -21.84 -15.77
CA ARG A 40 18.32 -21.46 -14.68
C ARG A 40 18.98 -20.59 -13.60
N ALA A 41 20.24 -20.85 -13.25
CA ALA A 41 20.94 -20.05 -12.25
C ALA A 41 21.27 -18.64 -12.78
N ARG A 42 21.63 -18.52 -14.05
CA ARG A 42 21.83 -17.21 -14.72
C ARG A 42 20.53 -16.42 -14.81
N ASP A 43 19.43 -17.08 -15.21
CA ASP A 43 18.11 -16.44 -15.25
C ASP A 43 17.63 -16.03 -13.84
N ASP A 44 17.96 -16.83 -12.81
CA ASP A 44 17.65 -16.50 -11.42
C ASP A 44 18.41 -15.27 -10.92
N GLU A 45 19.64 -15.06 -11.39
CA GLU A 45 20.41 -13.86 -11.07
C GLU A 45 19.77 -12.60 -11.68
N VAL A 46 19.42 -12.66 -12.98
CA VAL A 46 18.75 -11.55 -13.68
C VAL A 46 17.37 -11.24 -13.05
N ILE A 47 16.54 -12.28 -12.85
CA ILE A 47 15.23 -12.10 -12.23
C ILE A 47 15.38 -11.63 -10.78
N GLY A 48 16.37 -12.16 -10.05
CA GLY A 48 16.67 -11.75 -8.68
C GLY A 48 17.02 -10.27 -8.55
N ALA A 49 17.75 -9.70 -9.51
CA ALA A 49 18.02 -8.26 -9.56
C ALA A 49 16.74 -7.45 -9.74
N LYS A 50 15.85 -7.86 -10.66
CA LYS A 50 14.52 -7.22 -10.85
C LYS A 50 13.63 -7.33 -9.63
N VAL A 51 13.60 -8.51 -8.97
CA VAL A 51 12.89 -8.71 -7.69
C VAL A 51 13.35 -7.72 -6.63
N ARG A 52 14.66 -7.52 -6.50
CA ARG A 52 15.24 -6.55 -5.56
C ARG A 52 14.86 -5.12 -5.94
N ALA A 53 14.91 -4.76 -7.22
CA ALA A 53 14.55 -3.44 -7.71
C ALA A 53 13.09 -3.10 -7.41
N SER A 54 12.13 -3.98 -7.73
CA SER A 54 10.71 -3.81 -7.39
C SER A 54 10.49 -3.69 -5.88
N HIS A 55 11.13 -4.54 -5.07
CA HIS A 55 11.01 -4.47 -3.61
C HIS A 55 11.55 -3.13 -3.06
N VAL A 56 12.66 -2.63 -3.56
CA VAL A 56 13.24 -1.33 -3.15
C VAL A 56 12.38 -0.18 -3.66
N GLY A 57 11.97 -0.19 -4.93
CA GLY A 57 11.11 0.82 -5.55
C GLY A 57 9.76 0.97 -4.85
N SER A 58 9.24 -0.12 -4.29
CA SER A 58 8.03 -0.09 -3.45
C SER A 58 8.30 0.30 -1.98
N TYR A 59 9.41 0.95 -1.67
CA TYR A 59 9.81 1.29 -0.30
C TYR A 59 9.89 0.09 0.65
N ARG A 60 10.22 -1.09 0.12
CA ARG A 60 10.29 -2.38 0.83
C ARG A 60 8.95 -2.81 1.43
N THR A 61 7.83 -2.43 0.80
CA THR A 61 6.48 -2.77 1.24
C THR A 61 5.92 -4.00 0.53
N TYR A 62 6.39 -4.25 -0.71
CA TYR A 62 5.86 -5.33 -1.52
C TYR A 62 6.36 -6.71 -1.05
N GLY A 63 5.40 -7.63 -0.90
CA GLY A 63 5.65 -9.07 -0.81
C GLY A 63 5.62 -9.74 -2.18
N ALA A 64 5.83 -11.04 -2.20
CA ALA A 64 6.02 -11.83 -3.42
C ALA A 64 4.95 -11.62 -4.50
N ARG A 65 3.67 -11.53 -4.12
CA ARG A 65 2.59 -11.36 -5.10
C ARG A 65 2.65 -10.01 -5.83
N ARG A 66 2.86 -8.90 -5.10
CA ARG A 66 2.97 -7.57 -5.74
C ARG A 66 4.22 -7.48 -6.61
N VAL A 67 5.38 -7.98 -6.12
CA VAL A 67 6.62 -8.06 -6.89
C VAL A 67 6.42 -8.91 -8.14
N TRP A 68 5.71 -10.02 -8.05
CA TRP A 68 5.39 -10.85 -9.20
C TRP A 68 4.60 -10.11 -10.27
N HIS A 69 3.57 -9.35 -9.86
CA HIS A 69 2.78 -8.51 -10.79
C HIS A 69 3.62 -7.39 -11.41
N ASP A 70 4.59 -6.80 -10.68
CA ASP A 70 5.53 -5.83 -11.26
C ASP A 70 6.36 -6.48 -12.37
N LEU A 71 6.93 -7.66 -12.10
CA LEU A 71 7.75 -8.35 -13.08
C LEU A 71 6.93 -8.80 -14.31
N LEU A 72 5.68 -9.21 -14.13
CA LEU A 72 4.79 -9.51 -15.24
C LEU A 72 4.53 -8.27 -16.11
N ALA A 73 4.28 -7.12 -15.49
CA ALA A 73 4.11 -5.84 -16.19
C ALA A 73 5.39 -5.42 -16.95
N ASP A 74 6.58 -5.78 -16.42
CA ASP A 74 7.88 -5.60 -17.09
C ASP A 74 8.17 -6.66 -18.16
N GLY A 75 7.20 -7.49 -18.53
CA GLY A 75 7.35 -8.54 -19.53
C GLY A 75 8.14 -9.78 -19.10
N VAL A 76 8.39 -9.94 -17.78
CA VAL A 76 9.11 -11.12 -17.26
C VAL A 76 8.13 -12.26 -17.01
N SER A 77 8.12 -13.26 -17.88
CA SER A 77 7.33 -14.49 -17.69
C SER A 77 7.97 -15.41 -16.65
N CYS A 78 7.40 -15.46 -15.45
CA CYS A 78 7.82 -16.39 -14.40
C CYS A 78 6.69 -16.71 -13.44
N GLY A 79 6.73 -17.88 -12.80
CA GLY A 79 5.73 -18.28 -11.81
C GLY A 79 5.97 -17.62 -10.43
N LEU A 80 4.89 -17.41 -9.68
CA LEU A 80 4.93 -16.82 -8.33
C LEU A 80 5.89 -17.55 -7.38
N HIS A 81 5.93 -18.88 -7.39
CA HIS A 81 6.84 -19.66 -6.54
C HIS A 81 8.32 -19.40 -6.80
N ARG A 82 8.68 -19.04 -8.05
CA ARG A 82 10.05 -18.63 -8.37
C ARG A 82 10.39 -17.32 -7.66
N ILE A 83 9.48 -16.35 -7.69
CA ILE A 83 9.63 -15.07 -6.99
C ILE A 83 9.70 -15.26 -5.47
N GLU A 84 8.83 -16.09 -4.89
CA GLU A 84 8.87 -16.41 -3.45
C GLU A 84 10.21 -16.97 -3.02
N ARG A 85 10.76 -17.90 -3.82
CA ARG A 85 12.09 -18.50 -3.58
C ARG A 85 13.20 -17.45 -3.65
N LEU A 86 13.18 -16.56 -4.66
CA LEU A 86 14.19 -15.52 -4.84
C LEU A 86 14.12 -14.44 -3.74
N ILE A 87 12.93 -14.03 -3.33
CA ILE A 87 12.71 -13.13 -2.19
C ILE A 87 13.30 -13.74 -0.92
N ARG A 88 13.01 -15.03 -0.64
CA ARG A 88 13.54 -15.73 0.53
C ARG A 88 15.06 -15.86 0.48
N ALA A 89 15.62 -16.22 -0.69
CA ALA A 89 17.07 -16.37 -0.88
C ALA A 89 17.82 -15.04 -0.66
N GLN A 90 17.18 -13.90 -0.96
CA GLN A 90 17.75 -12.58 -0.74
C GLN A 90 17.43 -11.98 0.63
N GLY A 91 16.73 -12.70 1.52
CA GLY A 91 16.34 -12.22 2.83
C GLY A 91 15.37 -11.02 2.80
N LEU A 92 14.69 -10.80 1.67
CA LEU A 92 13.76 -9.69 1.53
C LEU A 92 12.47 -9.99 2.29
N ARG A 93 11.95 -8.98 3.00
CA ARG A 93 10.71 -9.11 3.78
C ARG A 93 9.84 -7.88 3.56
N ALA A 94 8.57 -8.10 3.20
CA ALA A 94 7.57 -7.05 3.21
C ALA A 94 7.31 -6.55 4.64
N ARG A 95 6.89 -5.31 4.78
CA ARG A 95 6.47 -4.78 6.09
C ARG A 95 5.22 -5.53 6.56
N PRO A 96 5.21 -6.09 7.78
CA PRO A 96 4.04 -6.80 8.31
C PRO A 96 2.89 -5.80 8.50
N ARG A 97 1.70 -6.19 8.07
CA ARG A 97 0.48 -5.44 8.38
C ARG A 97 0.17 -5.59 9.88
N ARG A 98 -0.14 -4.49 10.57
CA ARG A 98 -0.64 -4.57 11.95
C ARG A 98 -1.95 -5.35 11.95
N ARG A 99 -2.04 -6.38 12.78
CA ARG A 99 -3.29 -7.08 13.08
C ARG A 99 -3.85 -6.46 14.36
N GLY A 100 -4.92 -5.69 14.24
CA GLY A 100 -5.71 -5.19 15.36
C GLY A 100 -7.16 -5.24 14.94
N LEU A 101 -8.03 -5.72 15.81
CA LEU A 101 -9.47 -5.58 15.65
C LEU A 101 -9.84 -4.15 16.03
N PRO A 102 -10.77 -3.51 15.31
CA PRO A 102 -11.36 -2.24 15.74
C PRO A 102 -12.00 -2.41 17.12
N LYS A 103 -11.83 -1.41 17.99
CA LYS A 103 -12.52 -1.38 19.30
C LYS A 103 -13.78 -0.53 19.13
N ASP A 104 -14.89 -1.07 19.55
CA ASP A 104 -16.16 -0.36 19.65
C ASP A 104 -16.11 0.63 20.81
N HIS A 105 -16.54 1.86 20.58
CA HIS A 105 -16.46 2.98 21.55
C HIS A 105 -17.82 3.54 21.98
N GLY A 106 -18.91 2.77 21.84
CA GLY A 106 -20.22 3.10 22.40
C GLY A 106 -21.12 4.01 21.53
N ASP A 107 -22.35 4.19 21.99
CA ASP A 107 -23.44 4.87 21.27
C ASP A 107 -23.26 6.37 21.15
N ARG A 108 -23.49 6.94 19.96
CA ARG A 108 -23.58 8.38 19.68
C ARG A 108 -24.89 8.69 18.99
N SER A 109 -25.39 9.94 19.14
CA SER A 109 -26.63 10.39 18.51
C SER A 109 -26.53 10.39 16.97
N VAL A 110 -27.60 9.97 16.29
CA VAL A 110 -27.71 9.96 14.83
C VAL A 110 -28.00 11.37 14.32
N ILE A 111 -27.12 11.95 13.50
CA ILE A 111 -27.28 13.29 12.93
C ILE A 111 -27.74 13.23 11.46
N ALA A 112 -27.29 12.21 10.70
CA ALA A 112 -27.71 11.95 9.32
C ALA A 112 -27.87 10.45 9.06
N GLY A 113 -28.70 10.06 8.07
CA GLY A 113 -28.90 8.67 7.69
C GLY A 113 -27.66 8.05 7.04
N ASN A 114 -27.42 6.76 7.29
CA ASN A 114 -26.40 6.00 6.57
C ASN A 114 -26.98 5.52 5.23
N VAL A 115 -26.68 6.25 4.17
CA VAL A 115 -27.10 5.92 2.79
C VAL A 115 -26.13 4.93 2.13
N LEU A 116 -24.88 4.88 2.58
CA LEU A 116 -23.87 3.96 2.02
C LEU A 116 -24.19 2.48 2.33
N ASP A 117 -24.72 2.20 3.52
CA ASP A 117 -25.18 0.88 4.01
C ASP A 117 -24.28 -0.29 3.61
N ARG A 118 -22.97 -0.17 3.88
CA ARG A 118 -21.92 -1.16 3.55
C ARG A 118 -21.71 -1.45 2.06
N GLN A 119 -22.28 -0.66 1.17
CA GLN A 119 -22.07 -0.79 -0.27
C GLN A 119 -20.78 -0.09 -0.71
N PHE A 120 -19.61 -0.68 -0.38
CA PHE A 120 -18.27 -0.14 -0.70
C PHE A 120 -17.84 -0.34 -2.16
N THR A 121 -18.75 -0.75 -3.02
CA THR A 121 -18.55 -0.83 -4.47
C THR A 121 -19.21 0.38 -5.14
N ALA A 122 -18.54 0.92 -6.13
CA ALA A 122 -19.06 1.92 -7.03
C ALA A 122 -18.83 1.43 -8.47
N ASP A 123 -19.79 1.65 -9.35
CA ASP A 123 -19.75 1.15 -10.73
C ASP A 123 -18.99 2.10 -11.66
N ARG A 124 -18.81 3.35 -11.23
CA ARG A 124 -18.10 4.40 -11.95
C ARG A 124 -17.38 5.33 -10.98
N PRO A 125 -16.33 6.05 -11.43
CA PRO A 125 -15.67 7.05 -10.61
C PRO A 125 -16.63 8.18 -10.24
N ASN A 126 -16.33 8.84 -9.14
CA ASN A 126 -17.07 9.99 -8.62
C ASN A 126 -18.54 9.71 -8.25
N GLN A 127 -18.89 8.43 -8.04
CA GLN A 127 -20.21 8.04 -7.55
C GLN A 127 -20.27 8.05 -6.02
N LYS A 128 -19.23 7.55 -5.38
CA LYS A 128 -19.16 7.43 -3.92
C LYS A 128 -17.76 7.80 -3.43
N TRP A 129 -17.66 8.82 -2.62
CA TRP A 129 -16.44 9.18 -1.92
C TRP A 129 -16.57 8.88 -0.43
N VAL A 130 -15.50 8.43 0.18
CA VAL A 130 -15.38 8.25 1.63
C VAL A 130 -14.26 9.13 2.15
N ALA A 131 -14.50 9.74 3.31
CA ALA A 131 -13.53 10.63 3.93
C ALA A 131 -13.33 10.29 5.40
N ASP A 132 -12.13 10.54 5.86
CA ASP A 132 -11.74 10.42 7.25
C ASP A 132 -10.43 11.18 7.47
N PHE A 133 -10.01 11.35 8.72
CA PHE A 133 -8.72 11.93 9.04
C PHE A 133 -7.94 11.08 10.05
N THR A 134 -6.66 11.26 10.05
CA THR A 134 -5.74 10.62 11.01
C THR A 134 -4.74 11.63 11.52
N TYR A 135 -3.89 11.23 12.46
CA TYR A 135 -2.85 12.08 13.03
C TYR A 135 -1.49 11.39 13.02
N ILE A 136 -0.44 12.20 12.90
CA ILE A 136 0.96 11.82 12.88
C ILE A 136 1.68 12.62 13.96
N TRP A 137 2.46 11.93 14.78
CA TRP A 137 3.29 12.61 15.79
C TRP A 137 4.58 13.17 15.16
N THR A 138 4.88 14.40 15.49
CA THR A 138 6.16 15.06 15.18
C THR A 138 6.73 15.72 16.42
N ALA A 139 8.01 16.10 16.44
CA ALA A 139 8.60 16.82 17.57
C ALA A 139 7.99 18.23 17.79
N GLU A 140 7.31 18.78 16.76
CA GLU A 140 6.55 20.03 16.86
C GLU A 140 5.09 19.80 17.30
N GLY A 141 4.69 18.56 17.64
CA GLY A 141 3.34 18.17 18.01
C GLY A 141 2.59 17.48 16.87
N TRP A 142 1.28 17.34 17.03
CA TRP A 142 0.43 16.60 16.08
C TRP A 142 0.34 17.30 14.72
N LEU A 143 0.33 16.47 13.67
CA LEU A 143 -0.08 16.81 12.33
C LEU A 143 -1.31 15.97 12.00
N TYR A 144 -2.43 16.62 11.69
CA TYR A 144 -3.64 15.96 11.24
C TYR A 144 -3.65 15.88 9.73
N VAL A 145 -4.12 14.76 9.20
CA VAL A 145 -4.17 14.46 7.77
C VAL A 145 -5.58 13.99 7.43
N ALA A 146 -6.34 14.79 6.70
CA ALA A 146 -7.61 14.39 6.11
C ALA A 146 -7.41 13.87 4.68
N ALA A 147 -8.20 12.88 4.28
CA ALA A 147 -8.19 12.34 2.93
C ALA A 147 -9.61 11.99 2.46
N VAL A 148 -9.84 12.13 1.16
CA VAL A 148 -11.04 11.73 0.45
C VAL A 148 -10.67 10.69 -0.58
N ILE A 149 -11.33 9.53 -0.58
CA ILE A 149 -11.06 8.40 -1.47
C ILE A 149 -12.29 8.09 -2.30
N ASP A 150 -12.08 7.93 -3.61
CA ASP A 150 -13.07 7.39 -4.53
C ASP A 150 -13.18 5.87 -4.35
N LEU A 151 -14.38 5.37 -4.04
CA LEU A 151 -14.60 3.95 -3.80
C LEU A 151 -14.46 3.10 -5.06
N PHE A 152 -14.64 3.66 -6.26
CA PHE A 152 -14.45 2.96 -7.52
C PHE A 152 -13.01 2.49 -7.73
N SER A 153 -12.08 3.45 -7.63
CA SER A 153 -10.66 3.21 -7.95
C SER A 153 -9.74 3.13 -6.73
N ARG A 154 -10.27 3.42 -5.54
CA ARG A 154 -9.46 3.59 -4.32
C ARG A 154 -8.47 4.75 -4.41
N ARG A 155 -8.61 5.62 -5.40
CA ARG A 155 -7.77 6.80 -5.58
C ARG A 155 -8.03 7.82 -4.49
N VAL A 156 -6.98 8.36 -3.90
CA VAL A 156 -7.07 9.55 -3.04
C VAL A 156 -7.28 10.75 -3.96
N VAL A 157 -8.49 11.30 -3.96
CA VAL A 157 -8.90 12.39 -4.84
C VAL A 157 -8.70 13.76 -4.19
N GLY A 158 -8.71 13.82 -2.85
CA GLY A 158 -8.43 15.04 -2.11
C GLY A 158 -7.78 14.73 -0.76
N TRP A 159 -6.97 15.66 -0.29
CA TRP A 159 -6.32 15.57 1.02
C TRP A 159 -5.94 16.96 1.54
N SER A 160 -5.81 17.08 2.85
CA SER A 160 -5.34 18.29 3.52
C SER A 160 -4.56 17.94 4.78
N MET A 161 -3.67 18.83 5.22
CA MET A 161 -2.83 18.62 6.39
C MET A 161 -2.70 19.90 7.23
N SER A 162 -3.04 19.81 8.53
CA SER A 162 -3.06 20.94 9.46
C SER A 162 -2.47 20.56 10.82
N PRO A 163 -1.88 21.51 11.57
CA PRO A 163 -1.53 21.29 12.98
C PRO A 163 -2.76 21.20 13.88
N ASN A 164 -3.94 21.63 13.41
CA ASN A 164 -5.18 21.70 14.18
C ASN A 164 -6.25 20.81 13.55
N MET A 165 -7.01 20.12 14.39
CA MET A 165 -8.13 19.27 14.02
C MET A 165 -9.42 20.12 13.93
N THR A 166 -9.56 20.91 12.86
CA THR A 166 -10.68 21.84 12.64
C THR A 166 -11.56 21.39 11.48
N ALA A 167 -12.76 21.97 11.37
CA ALA A 167 -13.64 21.77 10.19
C ALA A 167 -12.92 22.18 8.89
N GLN A 168 -12.05 23.19 8.92
CA GLN A 168 -11.27 23.65 7.76
C GLN A 168 -10.40 22.51 7.17
N LEU A 169 -9.83 21.64 8.02
CA LEU A 169 -9.01 20.50 7.56
C LEU A 169 -9.79 19.59 6.61
N VAL A 170 -11.01 19.20 6.98
CA VAL A 170 -11.84 18.30 6.15
C VAL A 170 -12.46 19.03 4.97
N THR A 171 -12.78 20.31 5.14
CA THR A 171 -13.28 21.20 4.08
C THR A 171 -12.26 21.36 2.97
N ASP A 172 -10.98 21.64 3.28
CA ASP A 172 -9.90 21.77 2.30
C ASP A 172 -9.68 20.48 1.53
N ALA A 173 -9.75 19.31 2.20
CA ALA A 173 -9.65 18.02 1.53
C ALA A 173 -10.79 17.79 0.52
N LEU A 174 -12.02 18.15 0.88
CA LEU A 174 -13.18 18.05 -0.01
C LEU A 174 -13.10 19.05 -1.17
N ILE A 175 -12.70 20.30 -0.92
CA ILE A 175 -12.47 21.31 -1.96
C ILE A 175 -11.45 20.79 -2.98
N MET A 176 -10.30 20.26 -2.54
CA MET A 176 -9.31 19.68 -3.43
C MET A 176 -9.90 18.54 -4.27
N ALA A 177 -10.72 17.66 -3.67
CA ALA A 177 -11.35 16.56 -4.38
C ALA A 177 -12.30 17.07 -5.47
N ILE A 178 -13.15 18.04 -5.15
CA ILE A 178 -14.08 18.66 -6.11
C ILE A 178 -13.33 19.34 -7.27
N TRP A 179 -12.25 20.08 -6.96
CA TRP A 179 -11.43 20.75 -7.99
C TRP A 179 -10.74 19.76 -8.93
N ARG A 180 -10.24 18.66 -8.41
CA ARG A 180 -9.54 17.64 -9.21
C ARG A 180 -10.47 16.81 -10.08
N ARG A 181 -11.71 16.60 -9.63
CA ARG A 181 -12.65 15.67 -10.27
C ARG A 181 -13.80 16.37 -10.98
N GLY A 182 -13.87 17.69 -10.93
CA GLY A 182 -15.03 18.47 -11.35
C GLY A 182 -16.19 18.32 -10.35
N LYS A 183 -17.34 18.89 -10.65
CA LYS A 183 -18.57 18.71 -9.88
C LYS A 183 -19.28 17.46 -10.40
N PRO A 184 -19.13 16.30 -9.74
CA PRO A 184 -19.79 15.07 -10.21
C PRO A 184 -21.28 15.13 -9.90
N ASP A 185 -22.10 14.73 -10.85
CA ASP A 185 -23.53 14.58 -10.65
C ASP A 185 -23.81 13.41 -9.71
N ALA A 186 -24.73 13.61 -8.75
CA ALA A 186 -25.18 12.60 -7.79
C ALA A 186 -24.08 11.97 -6.94
N LEU A 187 -23.06 12.75 -6.55
CA LEU A 187 -21.99 12.29 -5.68
C LEU A 187 -22.50 12.03 -4.26
N LEU A 188 -22.24 10.83 -3.74
CA LEU A 188 -22.42 10.48 -2.34
C LEU A 188 -21.09 10.65 -1.58
N HIS A 189 -21.06 11.52 -0.56
CA HIS A 189 -19.93 11.68 0.35
C HIS A 189 -20.26 11.04 1.69
N HIS A 190 -19.45 10.07 2.10
CA HIS A 190 -19.62 9.33 3.36
C HIS A 190 -18.46 9.60 4.31
N SER A 191 -18.78 9.97 5.56
CA SER A 191 -17.83 10.24 6.64
C SER A 191 -18.35 9.75 7.98
N ASP A 192 -17.52 9.84 9.02
CA ASP A 192 -17.97 9.66 10.38
C ASP A 192 -18.82 10.87 10.86
N GLN A 193 -19.42 10.75 12.06
CA GLN A 193 -20.20 11.79 12.70
C GLN A 193 -19.34 12.77 13.54
N GLY A 194 -18.06 12.90 13.20
CA GLY A 194 -17.16 13.84 13.86
C GLY A 194 -17.65 15.29 13.73
N SER A 195 -17.38 16.12 14.75
CA SER A 195 -17.78 17.54 14.76
C SER A 195 -17.26 18.33 13.55
N GLN A 196 -16.19 17.87 12.92
CA GLN A 196 -15.61 18.48 11.72
C GLN A 196 -16.54 18.32 10.51
N TYR A 197 -17.11 17.13 10.32
CA TYR A 197 -18.01 16.80 9.20
C TYR A 197 -19.43 17.28 9.41
N THR A 198 -19.84 17.50 10.67
CA THR A 198 -21.16 18.04 11.01
C THR A 198 -21.18 19.56 11.11
N SER A 199 -20.03 20.23 10.90
CA SER A 199 -19.92 21.68 10.93
C SER A 199 -20.76 22.33 9.81
N GLU A 200 -21.35 23.50 10.09
CA GLU A 200 -22.12 24.25 9.12
C GLU A 200 -21.33 24.57 7.85
N GLN A 201 -20.05 24.94 8.01
CA GLN A 201 -19.13 25.21 6.89
C GLN A 201 -19.03 24.02 5.95
N PHE A 202 -18.84 22.81 6.48
CA PHE A 202 -18.70 21.60 5.67
C PHE A 202 -20.03 21.23 4.99
N GLN A 203 -21.14 21.32 5.71
CA GLN A 203 -22.47 21.02 5.18
C GLN A 203 -22.88 21.99 4.06
N ARG A 204 -22.61 23.30 4.22
CA ARG A 204 -22.81 24.30 3.17
C ARG A 204 -21.99 23.97 1.92
N LEU A 205 -20.69 23.65 2.06
CA LEU A 205 -19.86 23.30 0.92
C LEU A 205 -20.43 22.10 0.14
N MET A 206 -20.92 21.07 0.82
CA MET A 206 -21.54 19.92 0.16
C MET A 206 -22.81 20.33 -0.58
N ALA A 207 -23.70 21.09 0.07
CA ALA A 207 -24.95 21.57 -0.53
C ALA A 207 -24.69 22.43 -1.79
N ASP A 208 -23.75 23.37 -1.72
CA ASP A 208 -23.39 24.27 -2.83
C ASP A 208 -22.80 23.51 -4.04
N ASN A 209 -22.30 22.31 -3.81
CA ASN A 209 -21.74 21.46 -4.86
C ASN A 209 -22.63 20.26 -5.25
N GLY A 210 -23.86 20.18 -4.71
CA GLY A 210 -24.79 19.09 -5.02
C GLY A 210 -24.36 17.73 -4.50
N VAL A 211 -23.53 17.69 -3.45
CA VAL A 211 -23.00 16.46 -2.84
C VAL A 211 -23.97 15.94 -1.78
N THR A 212 -24.42 14.70 -1.93
CA THR A 212 -25.28 14.05 -0.96
C THR A 212 -24.47 13.60 0.25
N CYS A 213 -24.86 14.04 1.45
CA CYS A 213 -24.24 13.64 2.71
C CYS A 213 -24.74 12.25 3.16
N SER A 214 -23.83 11.38 3.51
CA SER A 214 -24.08 10.12 4.22
C SER A 214 -23.14 10.02 5.42
N MET A 215 -23.65 9.61 6.57
CA MET A 215 -22.86 9.48 7.79
C MET A 215 -22.95 8.07 8.36
N ILE A 216 -21.84 7.62 8.96
CA ILE A 216 -21.76 6.32 9.65
C ILE A 216 -22.82 6.26 10.76
N ARG A 217 -23.56 5.15 10.86
CA ARG A 217 -24.41 4.90 12.02
C ARG A 217 -23.55 4.78 13.27
N SER A 218 -24.01 5.36 14.36
CA SER A 218 -23.38 5.22 15.67
C SER A 218 -23.13 3.76 16.01
N GLY A 219 -21.88 3.42 16.39
CA GLY A 219 -21.47 2.05 16.73
C GLY A 219 -21.08 1.13 15.54
N ASN A 220 -21.18 1.58 14.29
CA ASN A 220 -20.82 0.73 13.14
C ASN A 220 -19.43 1.03 12.59
N VAL A 221 -18.42 0.38 13.16
CA VAL A 221 -16.98 0.54 12.79
C VAL A 221 -16.69 0.10 11.34
N TRP A 222 -17.56 -0.71 10.74
CA TRP A 222 -17.32 -1.30 9.41
C TRP A 222 -17.61 -0.36 8.24
N ASP A 223 -18.32 0.74 8.48
CA ASP A 223 -18.78 1.65 7.43
C ASP A 223 -17.66 2.51 6.82
N ASN A 224 -16.43 2.50 7.38
CA ASN A 224 -15.29 3.24 6.85
C ASN A 224 -14.05 2.36 6.51
N ALA A 225 -14.28 1.08 6.19
CA ALA A 225 -13.21 0.10 5.96
C ALA A 225 -12.20 0.51 4.86
N ALA A 226 -12.64 1.32 3.88
CA ALA A 226 -11.75 1.81 2.83
C ALA A 226 -10.74 2.83 3.37
N MET A 227 -11.19 3.78 4.22
CA MET A 227 -10.34 4.76 4.88
C MET A 227 -9.41 4.11 5.90
N GLU A 228 -9.93 3.18 6.70
CA GLU A 228 -9.10 2.40 7.63
C GLU A 228 -7.98 1.65 6.89
N SER A 229 -8.30 1.03 5.76
CA SER A 229 -7.33 0.33 4.91
C SER A 229 -6.26 1.28 4.36
N PHE A 230 -6.67 2.48 3.93
CA PHE A 230 -5.75 3.51 3.44
C PHE A 230 -4.82 3.99 4.55
N PHE A 231 -5.36 4.46 5.67
CA PHE A 231 -4.54 4.98 6.77
C PHE A 231 -3.66 3.90 7.42
N SER A 232 -4.15 2.66 7.50
CA SER A 232 -3.32 1.53 7.93
C SER A 232 -2.16 1.31 6.97
N SER A 233 -2.39 1.43 5.65
CA SER A 233 -1.33 1.33 4.65
C SER A 233 -0.34 2.49 4.78
N LEU A 234 -0.80 3.73 4.83
CA LEU A 234 0.03 4.91 5.05
C LEU A 234 0.91 4.77 6.31
N LYS A 235 0.29 4.40 7.44
CA LYS A 235 1.00 4.22 8.71
C LYS A 235 2.02 3.07 8.66
N THR A 236 1.65 1.93 8.07
CA THR A 236 2.53 0.76 8.03
C THR A 236 3.65 0.92 7.00
N GLU A 237 3.32 1.43 5.82
CA GLU A 237 4.22 1.44 4.68
C GLU A 237 5.16 2.65 4.72
N ARG A 238 4.74 3.80 5.29
CA ARG A 238 5.50 5.04 5.23
C ARG A 238 5.89 5.60 6.61
N ILE A 239 4.92 5.79 7.49
CA ILE A 239 5.07 6.61 8.71
C ILE A 239 5.60 5.82 9.90
N GLY A 240 5.12 4.62 10.15
CA GLY A 240 5.17 3.91 11.45
C GLY A 240 6.54 3.58 12.02
N LYS A 241 7.64 3.88 11.32
CA LYS A 241 9.03 3.71 11.80
C LYS A 241 9.86 5.00 11.68
N LYS A 242 9.22 6.12 11.36
CA LYS A 242 9.89 7.40 11.20
C LYS A 242 9.62 8.30 12.42
N ILE A 243 10.64 9.00 12.85
CA ILE A 243 10.54 10.09 13.83
C ILE A 243 10.69 11.38 13.04
N TYR A 244 9.63 12.17 12.97
CA TYR A 244 9.66 13.47 12.29
C TYR A 244 10.07 14.56 13.24
N ARG A 245 11.10 15.33 12.89
CA ARG A 245 11.51 16.50 13.67
C ARG A 245 10.55 17.66 13.49
N THR A 246 10.01 17.83 12.26
CA THR A 246 9.10 18.93 11.93
C THR A 246 7.84 18.42 11.24
N ARG A 247 6.74 19.19 11.35
CA ARG A 247 5.51 18.95 10.57
C ARG A 247 5.76 19.04 9.07
N ALA A 248 6.70 19.90 8.62
CA ALA A 248 7.06 20.04 7.22
C ALA A 248 7.63 18.73 6.65
N GLN A 249 8.49 18.03 7.38
CA GLN A 249 9.01 16.72 6.99
C GLN A 249 7.89 15.68 6.87
N ALA A 250 6.96 15.65 7.83
CA ALA A 250 5.82 14.73 7.79
C ALA A 250 4.90 15.03 6.62
N LYS A 251 4.63 16.32 6.34
CA LYS A 251 3.81 16.77 5.19
C LYS A 251 4.43 16.31 3.86
N ALA A 252 5.72 16.53 3.66
CA ALA A 252 6.43 16.13 2.44
C ALA A 252 6.35 14.60 2.24
N ASP A 253 6.48 13.82 3.30
CA ASP A 253 6.46 12.37 3.24
C ASP A 253 5.05 11.80 2.98
N VAL A 254 4.01 12.42 3.52
CA VAL A 254 2.60 12.08 3.21
C VAL A 254 2.26 12.46 1.78
N PHE A 255 2.67 13.64 1.31
CA PHE A 255 2.51 14.07 -0.08
C PHE A 255 3.13 13.07 -1.04
N ASP A 256 4.41 12.73 -0.83
CA ASP A 256 5.12 11.76 -1.67
C ASP A 256 4.44 10.38 -1.65
N TYR A 257 3.95 9.95 -0.48
CA TYR A 257 3.22 8.70 -0.40
C TYR A 257 1.94 8.72 -1.22
N ILE A 258 1.14 9.77 -1.17
CA ILE A 258 -0.15 9.85 -1.87
C ILE A 258 0.07 10.05 -3.37
N GLU A 259 0.86 11.07 -3.75
CA GLU A 259 0.94 11.54 -5.14
C GLU A 259 1.97 10.77 -5.98
N CYS A 260 3.08 10.32 -5.37
CA CYS A 260 4.14 9.64 -6.11
C CYS A 260 4.11 8.11 -5.97
N PHE A 261 3.41 7.58 -4.97
CA PHE A 261 3.39 6.14 -4.75
C PHE A 261 1.98 5.53 -4.70
N TYR A 262 1.10 5.99 -3.78
CA TYR A 262 -0.19 5.33 -3.55
C TYR A 262 -1.09 5.39 -4.79
N ASN A 263 -1.29 6.58 -5.34
CA ASN A 263 -2.17 6.77 -6.51
C ASN A 263 -1.57 6.19 -7.79
N PRO A 264 -0.29 6.48 -8.18
CA PRO A 264 0.22 6.10 -9.50
C PRO A 264 0.85 4.70 -9.54
N THR A 265 1.35 4.18 -8.41
CA THR A 265 2.24 3.00 -8.43
C THR A 265 1.73 1.86 -7.56
N ARG A 266 1.11 2.17 -6.41
CA ARG A 266 0.81 1.15 -5.41
C ARG A 266 -0.24 0.17 -5.89
N ARG A 267 0.14 -1.10 -6.01
CA ARG A 267 -0.75 -2.19 -6.44
C ARG A 267 -1.77 -2.56 -5.36
N HIS A 268 -3.03 -2.64 -5.76
CA HIS A 268 -4.17 -3.00 -4.92
C HIS A 268 -4.74 -4.36 -5.31
N SER A 269 -4.80 -5.29 -4.36
CA SER A 269 -5.37 -6.63 -4.62
C SER A 269 -6.85 -6.59 -4.99
N THR A 270 -7.60 -5.60 -4.51
CA THR A 270 -9.02 -5.39 -4.84
C THR A 270 -9.25 -4.81 -6.24
N LEU A 271 -8.20 -4.29 -6.88
CA LEU A 271 -8.20 -3.71 -8.22
C LEU A 271 -7.43 -4.59 -9.21
N GLY A 272 -7.42 -5.89 -9.03
CA GLY A 272 -6.66 -6.79 -9.90
C GLY A 272 -5.14 -6.55 -9.87
N TYR A 273 -4.61 -5.99 -8.80
CA TYR A 273 -3.21 -5.56 -8.68
C TYR A 273 -2.81 -4.38 -9.59
N LEU A 274 -3.76 -3.60 -10.06
CA LEU A 274 -3.50 -2.29 -10.66
C LEU A 274 -3.28 -1.23 -9.59
N SER A 275 -2.64 -0.12 -9.96
CA SER A 275 -2.66 1.10 -9.17
C SER A 275 -4.02 1.81 -9.32
N PRO A 276 -4.41 2.71 -8.41
CA PRO A 276 -5.64 3.50 -8.57
C PRO A 276 -5.73 4.25 -9.91
N ILE A 277 -4.64 4.87 -10.36
CA ILE A 277 -4.60 5.59 -11.64
C ILE A 277 -4.68 4.62 -12.82
N ASP A 278 -3.93 3.51 -12.79
CA ASP A 278 -3.98 2.53 -13.89
C ASP A 278 -5.36 1.90 -14.00
N PHE A 279 -6.02 1.64 -12.87
CA PHE A 279 -7.38 1.11 -12.85
C PHE A 279 -8.39 2.08 -13.52
N GLU A 280 -8.30 3.39 -13.24
CA GLU A 280 -9.14 4.39 -13.91
C GLU A 280 -8.82 4.50 -15.41
N ARG A 281 -7.54 4.40 -15.77
CA ARG A 281 -7.10 4.43 -17.19
C ARG A 281 -7.63 3.23 -17.96
N GLU A 282 -7.56 2.02 -17.42
CA GLU A 282 -8.11 0.82 -18.05
C GLU A 282 -9.64 0.87 -18.19
N ALA A 283 -10.32 1.51 -17.22
CA ALA A 283 -11.76 1.76 -17.29
C ALA A 283 -12.17 2.88 -18.27
N GLY A 284 -11.21 3.55 -18.93
CA GLY A 284 -11.47 4.62 -19.90
C GLY A 284 -11.97 5.93 -19.28
N VAL A 285 -11.65 6.20 -18.01
CA VAL A 285 -12.19 7.34 -17.23
C VAL A 285 -11.10 8.22 -16.60
N ALA A 286 -9.85 8.05 -17.02
CA ALA A 286 -8.69 8.85 -16.57
C ALA A 286 -8.30 9.89 -17.61
#